data_69c6f327f0c4183c3db854eed72556fd
#
_entry.id   69c6f327f0c4183c3db854eed72556fd
#
_cell.length_a   1.000
_cell.length_b   1.000
_cell.length_c   1.000
_cell.angle_alpha   90.00
_cell.angle_beta   90.00
_cell.angle_gamma   90.00
#
_symmetry.space_group_name_H-M   'P 1'
#
loop_
_entity.id
_entity.type
_entity.pdbx_description
1 polymer ?
#
loop_
_entity_poly.entity_id
_entity_poly.type
_entity_poly.pdbx_seq_one_letter_code
_entity_poly.pdbx_strand_id
1 'polypeptide(L)'
;MLTILIAVLFAVGGWLVGEHALQSTGWSVFLFTVGFIVPTILLNLWNRKRLERAFQSVQEEIQHDQEALRKQLNQMQSRMGGATKGLQKQIEKKQKDGIRRALAKLDEVQPLYKWNVLAERQVNTMKAQLHYQIGEMDEADTYLEKSFAMDPFTLAMKMARAYKHGDDARVEKLFKKGRRRFKAEKGELLWALYSWILVKQDRIDEAVKLLADARDKMDSEVLEANWDALVNGRVKQFTNAGLGDQWFALQLELPKQKRAKQARSGGKRRFR
;
A
#
# COMPACT_ATOMS: atom_id res chain seq x y z
N MET A 1 12.45 7.03 20.33
CA MET A 1 13.01 6.87 21.71
C MET A 1 13.60 8.16 22.26
N LEU A 2 14.40 8.88 21.46
CA LEU A 2 15.05 10.12 21.92
C LEU A 2 14.04 11.21 22.35
N THR A 3 12.91 11.33 21.65
CA THR A 3 11.80 12.24 22.01
C THR A 3 11.26 12.02 23.42
N ILE A 4 11.04 10.77 23.80
CA ILE A 4 10.52 10.41 25.15
C ILE A 4 11.57 10.74 26.21
N LEU A 5 12.85 10.43 25.93
CA LEU A 5 13.95 10.69 26.86
C LEU A 5 14.11 12.21 27.13
N ILE A 6 14.05 13.02 26.07
CA ILE A 6 14.08 14.50 26.21
C ILE A 6 12.86 14.99 26.99
N ALA A 7 11.65 14.49 26.68
CA ALA A 7 10.44 14.88 27.38
C ALA A 7 10.49 14.54 28.88
N VAL A 8 11.05 13.37 29.24
CA VAL A 8 11.26 12.99 30.65
C VAL A 8 12.25 13.92 31.35
N LEU A 9 13.35 14.30 30.67
CA LEU A 9 14.31 15.26 31.24
C LEU A 9 13.66 16.63 31.51
N PHE A 10 12.84 17.14 30.60
CA PHE A 10 12.08 18.37 30.81
C PHE A 10 11.04 18.24 31.92
N ALA A 11 10.37 17.09 32.03
CA ALA A 11 9.41 16.81 33.07
C ALA A 11 10.06 16.80 34.47
N VAL A 12 11.18 16.08 34.59
CA VAL A 12 11.95 16.05 35.84
C VAL A 12 12.48 17.43 36.23
N GLY A 13 13.01 18.19 35.24
CA GLY A 13 13.42 19.58 35.46
C GLY A 13 12.26 20.46 35.96
N GLY A 14 11.08 20.33 35.35
CA GLY A 14 9.87 21.03 35.79
C GLY A 14 9.45 20.68 37.22
N TRP A 15 9.53 19.39 37.59
CA TRP A 15 9.27 18.95 38.96
C TRP A 15 10.21 19.60 39.98
N LEU A 16 11.52 19.59 39.71
CA LEU A 16 12.54 20.17 40.58
C LEU A 16 12.35 21.69 40.76
N VAL A 17 11.99 22.40 39.70
CA VAL A 17 11.67 23.84 39.78
C VAL A 17 10.44 24.08 40.66
N GLY A 18 9.37 23.26 40.48
CA GLY A 18 8.16 23.40 41.30
C GLY A 18 8.41 23.15 42.79
N GLU A 19 9.25 22.17 43.11
CA GLU A 19 9.56 21.79 44.51
C GLU A 19 10.51 22.78 45.15
N HIS A 20 11.58 23.19 44.48
CA HIS A 20 12.62 24.02 45.07
C HIS A 20 12.37 25.52 44.95
N ALA A 21 11.81 26.00 43.83
CA ALA A 21 11.57 27.41 43.59
C ALA A 21 10.19 27.90 44.05
N LEU A 22 9.14 27.06 43.84
CA LEU A 22 7.76 27.45 44.16
C LEU A 22 7.23 26.81 45.46
N GLN A 23 7.99 25.91 46.05
CA GLN A 23 7.66 25.18 47.32
C GLN A 23 6.21 24.68 47.37
N SER A 24 5.69 24.25 46.26
CA SER A 24 4.29 23.81 46.14
C SER A 24 4.19 22.53 45.30
N THR A 25 3.68 21.48 45.90
CA THR A 25 3.45 20.19 45.25
C THR A 25 2.49 20.31 44.04
N GLY A 26 1.49 21.19 44.12
CA GLY A 26 0.57 21.44 42.98
C GLY A 26 1.27 22.00 41.75
N TRP A 27 2.15 22.96 41.95
CA TRP A 27 2.97 23.53 40.87
C TRP A 27 4.01 22.54 40.34
N SER A 28 4.57 21.68 41.17
CA SER A 28 5.52 20.63 40.76
C SER A 28 4.84 19.64 39.80
N VAL A 29 3.62 19.17 40.13
CA VAL A 29 2.84 18.27 39.28
C VAL A 29 2.45 18.96 37.95
N PHE A 30 2.05 20.23 38.01
CA PHE A 30 1.69 20.99 36.81
C PHE A 30 2.90 21.17 35.88
N LEU A 31 4.04 21.61 36.40
CA LEU A 31 5.26 21.83 35.62
C LEU A 31 5.84 20.52 35.08
N PHE A 32 5.74 19.40 35.82
CA PHE A 32 6.09 18.07 35.33
C PHE A 32 5.24 17.70 34.12
N THR A 33 3.92 17.86 34.23
CA THR A 33 2.98 17.52 33.17
C THR A 33 3.19 18.36 31.92
N VAL A 34 3.33 19.68 32.08
CA VAL A 34 3.59 20.61 30.97
C VAL A 34 4.98 20.34 30.37
N GLY A 35 6.00 20.14 31.19
CA GLY A 35 7.36 19.80 30.78
C GLY A 35 7.46 18.47 30.01
N PHE A 36 6.53 17.54 30.24
CA PHE A 36 6.44 16.30 29.44
C PHE A 36 5.67 16.50 28.14
N ILE A 37 4.48 17.11 28.20
CA ILE A 37 3.56 17.22 27.06
C ILE A 37 4.10 18.16 26.00
N VAL A 38 4.56 19.36 26.37
CA VAL A 38 4.95 20.40 25.40
C VAL A 38 6.14 19.96 24.53
N PRO A 39 7.27 19.49 25.06
CA PRO A 39 8.38 18.99 24.24
C PRO A 39 7.98 17.78 23.41
N THR A 40 7.15 16.89 23.96
CA THR A 40 6.65 15.71 23.20
C THR A 40 5.89 16.15 21.97
N ILE A 41 4.96 17.09 22.09
CA ILE A 41 4.18 17.61 20.96
C ILE A 41 5.09 18.31 19.95
N LEU A 42 5.93 19.23 20.39
CA LEU A 42 6.80 20.03 19.51
C LEU A 42 7.78 19.13 18.72
N LEU A 43 8.44 18.19 19.40
CA LEU A 43 9.37 17.26 18.76
C LEU A 43 8.65 16.31 17.80
N ASN A 44 7.45 15.82 18.14
CA ASN A 44 6.66 15.00 17.23
C ASN A 44 6.21 15.79 15.99
N LEU A 45 5.75 17.02 16.14
CA LEU A 45 5.36 17.88 15.01
C LEU A 45 6.55 18.18 14.09
N TRP A 46 7.71 18.46 14.66
CA TRP A 46 8.93 18.73 13.90
C TRP A 46 9.41 17.49 13.11
N ASN A 47 9.43 16.33 13.76
CA ASN A 47 9.81 15.07 13.12
C ASN A 47 8.79 14.66 12.05
N ARG A 48 7.50 14.85 12.32
CA ARG A 48 6.44 14.60 11.35
C ARG A 48 6.62 15.43 10.08
N LYS A 49 6.86 16.73 10.20
CA LYS A 49 7.11 17.61 9.04
C LYS A 49 8.35 17.19 8.23
N ARG A 50 9.40 16.69 8.89
CA ARG A 50 10.61 16.19 8.21
C ARG A 50 10.30 14.89 7.44
N LEU A 51 9.57 13.99 8.06
CA LEU A 51 9.18 12.72 7.44
C LEU A 51 8.21 12.96 6.27
N GLU A 52 7.23 13.84 6.43
CA GLU A 52 6.30 14.21 5.37
C GLU A 52 7.02 14.80 4.16
N ARG A 53 7.98 15.71 4.37
CA ARG A 53 8.82 16.27 3.28
C ARG A 53 9.61 15.18 2.56
N ALA A 54 10.21 14.25 3.29
CA ALA A 54 10.94 13.14 2.70
C ALA A 54 10.02 12.23 1.87
N PHE A 55 8.81 11.94 2.35
CA PHE A 55 7.84 11.17 1.57
C PHE A 55 7.35 11.92 0.34
N GLN A 56 7.12 13.23 0.46
CA GLN A 56 6.74 14.06 -0.68
C GLN A 56 7.84 14.07 -1.73
N SER A 57 9.12 14.25 -1.36
CA SER A 57 10.23 14.24 -2.32
C SER A 57 10.39 12.89 -3.03
N VAL A 58 10.11 11.78 -2.33
CA VAL A 58 10.09 10.44 -2.96
C VAL A 58 8.91 10.32 -3.92
N GLN A 59 7.75 10.81 -3.55
CA GLN A 59 6.56 10.75 -4.40
C GLN A 59 6.68 11.63 -5.64
N GLU A 60 7.26 12.82 -5.50
CA GLU A 60 7.59 13.72 -6.62
C GLU A 60 8.57 13.08 -7.60
N GLU A 61 9.61 12.40 -7.10
CA GLU A 61 10.56 11.66 -7.95
C GLU A 61 9.85 10.57 -8.76
N ILE A 62 9.00 9.77 -8.10
CA ILE A 62 8.25 8.71 -8.77
C ILE A 62 7.30 9.29 -9.82
N GLN A 63 6.58 10.37 -9.51
CA GLN A 63 5.67 11.02 -10.45
C GLN A 63 6.42 11.61 -11.63
N HIS A 64 7.52 12.30 -11.39
CA HIS A 64 8.37 12.86 -12.46
C HIS A 64 8.86 11.76 -13.41
N ASP A 65 9.34 10.65 -12.87
CA ASP A 65 9.80 9.52 -13.68
C ASP A 65 8.66 8.87 -14.48
N GLN A 66 7.47 8.74 -13.88
CA GLN A 66 6.29 8.20 -14.57
C GLN A 66 5.83 9.13 -15.70
N GLU A 67 5.82 10.44 -15.49
CA GLU A 67 5.48 11.41 -16.53
C GLU A 67 6.49 11.42 -17.68
N ALA A 68 7.79 11.39 -17.36
CA ALA A 68 8.85 11.30 -18.36
C ALA A 68 8.71 10.03 -19.20
N LEU A 69 8.42 8.91 -18.53
CA LEU A 69 8.19 7.62 -19.18
C LEU A 69 6.95 7.66 -20.08
N ARG A 70 5.85 8.24 -19.59
CA ARG A 70 4.60 8.40 -20.37
C ARG A 70 4.79 9.28 -21.60
N LYS A 71 5.53 10.38 -21.47
CA LYS A 71 5.88 11.26 -22.62
C LYS A 71 6.68 10.51 -23.68
N GLN A 72 7.68 9.72 -23.25
CA GLN A 72 8.48 8.90 -24.16
C GLN A 72 7.64 7.82 -24.86
N LEU A 73 6.74 7.16 -24.12
CA LEU A 73 5.81 6.17 -24.68
C LEU A 73 4.95 6.77 -25.78
N ASN A 74 4.33 7.92 -25.53
CA ASN A 74 3.48 8.61 -26.50
C ASN A 74 4.27 9.01 -27.75
N GLN A 75 5.50 9.51 -27.59
CA GLN A 75 6.38 9.84 -28.71
C GLN A 75 6.81 8.62 -29.55
N MET A 76 7.06 7.49 -28.89
CA MET A 76 7.44 6.26 -29.58
C MET A 76 6.25 5.58 -30.27
N GLN A 77 5.06 5.59 -29.65
CA GLN A 77 3.85 5.09 -30.29
C GLN A 77 3.50 5.86 -31.57
N SER A 78 3.69 7.18 -31.56
CA SER A 78 3.43 8.01 -32.75
C SER A 78 4.44 7.75 -33.88
N ARG A 79 5.66 7.29 -33.58
CA ARG A 79 6.72 7.05 -34.57
C ARG A 79 6.76 5.61 -35.09
N MET A 80 6.40 4.61 -34.34
CA MET A 80 6.66 3.19 -34.64
C MET A 80 5.40 2.33 -34.87
N GLY A 81 4.20 2.86 -34.72
CA GLY A 81 2.95 2.12 -35.00
C GLY A 81 2.66 0.89 -34.12
N GLY A 82 3.44 0.65 -33.08
CA GLY A 82 3.20 -0.47 -32.14
C GLY A 82 4.31 -0.65 -31.12
N ALA A 83 3.93 -1.17 -29.93
CA ALA A 83 4.89 -1.48 -28.88
C ALA A 83 5.68 -2.76 -29.21
N THR A 84 6.97 -2.64 -29.51
CA THR A 84 7.86 -3.79 -29.68
C THR A 84 8.29 -4.33 -28.32
N LYS A 85 8.61 -5.66 -28.23
CA LYS A 85 9.14 -6.28 -26.99
C LYS A 85 10.37 -5.56 -26.42
N GLY A 86 11.19 -4.97 -27.29
CA GLY A 86 12.35 -4.18 -26.88
C GLY A 86 11.98 -2.89 -26.15
N LEU A 87 10.94 -2.21 -26.60
CA LEU A 87 10.41 -1.01 -25.95
C LEU A 87 9.85 -1.34 -24.57
N GLN A 88 9.12 -2.44 -24.45
CA GLN A 88 8.55 -2.88 -23.16
C GLN A 88 9.65 -3.15 -22.13
N LYS A 89 10.75 -3.82 -22.51
CA LYS A 89 11.91 -4.03 -21.63
C LYS A 89 12.60 -2.71 -21.23
N GLN A 90 12.70 -1.76 -22.13
CA GLN A 90 13.29 -0.45 -21.79
C GLN A 90 12.42 0.34 -20.79
N ILE A 91 11.10 0.28 -20.93
CA ILE A 91 10.13 0.89 -20.02
C ILE A 91 10.28 0.27 -18.62
N GLU A 92 10.25 -1.07 -18.56
CA GLU A 92 10.39 -1.80 -17.29
C GLU A 92 11.73 -1.48 -16.60
N LYS A 93 12.83 -1.43 -17.36
CA LYS A 93 14.13 -1.05 -16.81
C LYS A 93 14.11 0.36 -16.24
N LYS A 94 13.60 1.36 -16.97
CA LYS A 94 13.52 2.74 -16.50
C LYS A 94 12.63 2.88 -15.26
N GLN A 95 11.52 2.15 -15.24
CA GLN A 95 10.63 2.13 -14.07
C GLN A 95 11.36 1.55 -12.85
N LYS A 96 12.09 0.45 -13.00
CA LYS A 96 12.90 -0.12 -11.92
C LYS A 96 14.00 0.85 -11.46
N ASP A 97 14.68 1.50 -12.38
CA ASP A 97 15.73 2.47 -12.04
C ASP A 97 15.17 3.69 -11.29
N GLY A 98 13.98 4.19 -11.67
CA GLY A 98 13.28 5.26 -10.95
C GLY A 98 12.89 4.84 -9.52
N ILE A 99 12.35 3.65 -9.36
CA ILE A 99 11.99 3.12 -8.03
C ILE A 99 13.24 2.91 -7.16
N ARG A 100 14.37 2.47 -7.73
CA ARG A 100 15.63 2.35 -6.98
C ARG A 100 16.14 3.70 -6.49
N ARG A 101 16.01 4.77 -7.29
CA ARG A 101 16.33 6.13 -6.81
C ARG A 101 15.42 6.56 -5.66
N ALA A 102 14.11 6.28 -5.76
CA ALA A 102 13.16 6.54 -4.70
C ALA A 102 13.49 5.78 -3.39
N LEU A 103 13.92 4.51 -3.51
CA LEU A 103 14.37 3.70 -2.38
C LEU A 103 15.64 4.29 -1.73
N ALA A 104 16.60 4.74 -2.52
CA ALA A 104 17.81 5.40 -1.99
C ALA A 104 17.47 6.67 -1.20
N LYS A 105 16.53 7.49 -1.69
CA LYS A 105 16.04 8.66 -0.92
C LYS A 105 15.37 8.27 0.41
N LEU A 106 14.67 7.12 0.46
CA LEU A 106 14.10 6.62 1.72
C LEU A 106 15.17 6.18 2.71
N ASP A 107 16.36 5.77 2.24
CA ASP A 107 17.47 5.44 3.14
C ASP A 107 18.03 6.68 3.85
N GLU A 108 17.98 7.85 3.23
CA GLU A 108 18.39 9.12 3.84
C GLU A 108 17.54 9.51 5.06
N VAL A 109 16.35 8.94 5.19
CA VAL A 109 15.44 9.19 6.34
C VAL A 109 15.84 8.39 7.59
N GLN A 110 16.74 7.42 7.46
CA GLN A 110 17.17 6.54 8.57
C GLN A 110 17.55 7.28 9.87
N PRO A 111 18.24 8.45 9.85
CA PRO A 111 18.54 9.21 11.08
C PRO A 111 17.30 9.62 11.88
N LEU A 112 16.12 9.74 11.22
CA LEU A 112 14.87 10.13 11.88
C LEU A 112 14.25 9.01 12.73
N TYR A 113 14.65 7.75 12.53
CA TYR A 113 14.11 6.59 13.27
C TYR A 113 14.38 6.69 14.78
N LYS A 114 15.51 7.30 15.17
CA LYS A 114 15.87 7.54 16.57
C LYS A 114 14.86 8.43 17.30
N TRP A 115 14.18 9.29 16.54
CA TRP A 115 13.25 10.29 17.07
C TRP A 115 11.80 9.80 17.13
N ASN A 116 11.40 8.94 16.19
CA ASN A 116 10.02 8.47 16.09
C ASN A 116 9.98 6.98 15.73
N VAL A 117 9.47 6.15 16.65
CA VAL A 117 9.34 4.69 16.46
C VAL A 117 8.41 4.34 15.28
N LEU A 118 7.42 5.19 14.99
CA LEU A 118 6.51 4.97 13.87
C LEU A 118 7.14 5.33 12.53
N ALA A 119 8.15 6.23 12.50
CA ALA A 119 8.82 6.64 11.27
C ALA A 119 9.47 5.44 10.55
N GLU A 120 10.20 4.61 11.28
CA GLU A 120 10.79 3.38 10.72
C GLU A 120 9.74 2.47 10.10
N ARG A 121 8.61 2.26 10.79
CA ARG A 121 7.53 1.40 10.30
C ARG A 121 6.84 1.97 9.05
N GLN A 122 6.69 3.28 8.97
CA GLN A 122 6.13 3.96 7.80
C GLN A 122 7.07 3.88 6.60
N VAL A 123 8.38 4.11 6.82
CA VAL A 123 9.40 3.94 5.78
C VAL A 123 9.45 2.51 5.29
N ASN A 124 9.42 1.52 6.20
CA ASN A 124 9.37 0.12 5.82
C ASN A 124 8.11 -0.22 5.02
N THR A 125 6.96 0.42 5.31
CA THR A 125 5.74 0.26 4.51
C THR A 125 5.96 0.75 3.08
N MET A 126 6.54 1.94 2.90
CA MET A 126 6.80 2.50 1.58
C MET A 126 7.86 1.70 0.82
N LYS A 127 8.95 1.28 1.47
CA LYS A 127 9.96 0.39 0.86
C LYS A 127 9.34 -0.92 0.40
N ALA A 128 8.49 -1.54 1.23
CA ALA A 128 7.79 -2.76 0.87
C ALA A 128 6.93 -2.57 -0.38
N GLN A 129 6.18 -1.48 -0.46
CA GLN A 129 5.34 -1.16 -1.63
C GLN A 129 6.19 -0.96 -2.90
N LEU A 130 7.33 -0.27 -2.81
CA LEU A 130 8.22 -0.02 -3.92
C LEU A 130 8.90 -1.31 -4.42
N HIS A 131 9.44 -2.14 -3.54
CA HIS A 131 10.00 -3.45 -3.91
C HIS A 131 8.94 -4.36 -4.52
N TYR A 132 7.74 -4.37 -3.94
CA TYR A 132 6.62 -5.13 -4.47
C TYR A 132 6.25 -4.69 -5.90
N GLN A 133 6.22 -3.37 -6.16
CA GLN A 133 5.90 -2.82 -7.48
C GLN A 133 6.89 -3.26 -8.57
N ILE A 134 8.17 -3.42 -8.24
CA ILE A 134 9.19 -3.87 -9.21
C ILE A 134 9.40 -5.39 -9.23
N GLY A 135 8.61 -6.14 -8.44
CA GLY A 135 8.64 -7.58 -8.39
C GLY A 135 9.78 -8.18 -7.56
N GLU A 136 10.47 -7.39 -6.75
CA GLU A 136 11.49 -7.84 -5.78
C GLU A 136 10.77 -8.33 -4.52
N MET A 137 10.21 -9.56 -4.60
CA MET A 137 9.27 -10.08 -3.61
C MET A 137 9.92 -10.44 -2.28
N ASP A 138 11.16 -10.88 -2.28
CA ASP A 138 11.88 -11.27 -1.05
C ASP A 138 12.24 -10.04 -0.22
N GLU A 139 12.66 -8.97 -0.88
CA GLU A 139 12.88 -7.67 -0.26
C GLU A 139 11.56 -7.07 0.24
N ALA A 140 10.50 -7.16 -0.58
CA ALA A 140 9.17 -6.71 -0.18
C ALA A 140 8.70 -7.43 1.08
N ASP A 141 8.87 -8.75 1.19
CA ASP A 141 8.51 -9.53 2.38
C ASP A 141 9.29 -9.08 3.62
N THR A 142 10.59 -8.86 3.47
CA THR A 142 11.45 -8.38 4.56
C THR A 142 10.95 -7.05 5.15
N TYR A 143 10.56 -6.11 4.28
CA TYR A 143 10.02 -4.82 4.71
C TYR A 143 8.56 -4.91 5.16
N LEU A 144 7.73 -5.77 4.54
CA LEU A 144 6.35 -6.02 4.97
C LEU A 144 6.30 -6.53 6.41
N GLU A 145 7.20 -7.39 6.82
CA GLU A 145 7.27 -7.89 8.20
C GLU A 145 7.44 -6.75 9.21
N LYS A 146 8.32 -5.81 8.91
CA LYS A 146 8.65 -4.65 9.74
C LYS A 146 7.64 -3.50 9.58
N SER A 147 6.75 -3.57 8.59
CA SER A 147 5.83 -2.50 8.22
C SER A 147 4.60 -2.46 9.13
N PHE A 148 3.99 -1.28 9.18
CA PHE A 148 2.73 -1.06 9.86
C PHE A 148 1.60 -0.95 8.84
N ALA A 149 0.73 -1.97 8.77
CA ALA A 149 -0.42 -1.96 7.86
C ALA A 149 -1.48 -0.95 8.33
N MET A 150 -1.29 0.31 7.98
CA MET A 150 -2.23 1.41 8.28
C MET A 150 -3.34 1.53 7.25
N ASP A 151 -3.13 1.04 6.05
CA ASP A 151 -4.03 1.09 4.91
C ASP A 151 -4.43 -0.32 4.46
N PRO A 152 -5.57 -0.46 3.77
CA PRO A 152 -6.07 -1.76 3.31
C PRO A 152 -5.16 -2.39 2.25
N PHE A 153 -4.48 -1.60 1.42
CA PHE A 153 -3.60 -2.11 0.37
C PHE A 153 -2.37 -2.81 0.95
N THR A 154 -1.69 -2.20 1.93
CA THR A 154 -0.57 -2.85 2.64
C THR A 154 -1.00 -4.14 3.31
N LEU A 155 -2.21 -4.18 3.88
CA LEU A 155 -2.74 -5.40 4.48
C LEU A 155 -3.05 -6.47 3.42
N ALA A 156 -3.60 -6.06 2.27
CA ALA A 156 -3.83 -6.96 1.13
C ALA A 156 -2.52 -7.54 0.58
N MET A 157 -1.45 -6.73 0.47
CA MET A 157 -0.12 -7.23 0.11
C MET A 157 0.37 -8.31 1.08
N LYS A 158 0.24 -8.09 2.40
CA LYS A 158 0.60 -9.11 3.42
C LYS A 158 -0.22 -10.38 3.26
N MET A 159 -1.51 -10.26 2.95
CA MET A 159 -2.38 -11.42 2.69
C MET A 159 -1.97 -12.14 1.40
N ALA A 160 -1.70 -11.42 0.32
CA ALA A 160 -1.26 -11.99 -0.95
C ALA A 160 0.07 -12.75 -0.81
N ARG A 161 1.02 -12.20 -0.03
CA ARG A 161 2.29 -12.87 0.25
C ARG A 161 2.10 -14.10 1.13
N ALA A 162 1.30 -14.02 2.19
CA ALA A 162 0.95 -15.18 3.03
C ALA A 162 0.32 -16.30 2.19
N TYR A 163 -0.60 -15.97 1.28
CA TYR A 163 -1.18 -16.94 0.34
C TYR A 163 -0.12 -17.58 -0.56
N LYS A 164 0.81 -16.78 -1.12
CA LYS A 164 1.91 -17.30 -1.97
C LYS A 164 2.85 -18.23 -1.21
N HIS A 165 3.01 -18.03 0.09
CA HIS A 165 3.79 -18.92 0.97
C HIS A 165 2.99 -20.11 1.52
N GLY A 166 1.70 -20.24 1.19
CA GLY A 166 0.83 -21.33 1.67
C GLY A 166 0.44 -21.19 3.15
N ASP A 167 0.57 -20.00 3.74
CA ASP A 167 0.20 -19.75 5.15
C ASP A 167 -1.26 -19.27 5.26
N ASP A 168 -2.18 -20.22 5.12
CA ASP A 168 -3.63 -19.97 5.16
C ASP A 168 -4.09 -19.42 6.51
N ALA A 169 -3.46 -19.87 7.60
CA ALA A 169 -3.78 -19.38 8.94
C ALA A 169 -3.45 -17.89 9.09
N ARG A 170 -2.33 -17.46 8.51
CA ARG A 170 -1.94 -16.04 8.46
C ARG A 170 -2.87 -15.22 7.57
N VAL A 171 -3.27 -15.75 6.42
CA VAL A 171 -4.27 -15.10 5.54
C VAL A 171 -5.55 -14.83 6.30
N GLU A 172 -6.12 -15.84 6.95
CA GLU A 172 -7.37 -15.70 7.70
C GLU A 172 -7.24 -14.70 8.86
N LYS A 173 -6.13 -14.75 9.61
CA LYS A 173 -5.84 -13.81 10.70
C LYS A 173 -5.76 -12.36 10.20
N LEU A 174 -5.08 -12.14 9.08
CA LEU A 174 -4.94 -10.81 8.46
C LEU A 174 -6.29 -10.30 7.95
N PHE A 175 -7.09 -11.16 7.31
CA PHE A 175 -8.44 -10.82 6.87
C PHE A 175 -9.34 -10.44 8.06
N LYS A 176 -9.39 -11.27 9.12
CA LYS A 176 -10.17 -10.98 10.34
C LYS A 176 -9.77 -9.64 10.97
N LYS A 177 -8.47 -9.31 10.98
CA LYS A 177 -7.97 -8.01 11.44
C LYS A 177 -8.42 -6.88 10.51
N GLY A 178 -8.32 -7.09 9.20
CA GLY A 178 -8.65 -6.10 8.17
C GLY A 178 -10.12 -5.73 8.19
N ARG A 179 -11.04 -6.69 8.19
CA ARG A 179 -12.49 -6.46 8.19
C ARG A 179 -13.00 -5.73 9.43
N ARG A 180 -12.30 -5.86 10.58
CA ARG A 180 -12.61 -5.09 11.80
C ARG A 180 -12.17 -3.64 11.70
N ARG A 181 -11.07 -3.38 11.03
CA ARG A 181 -10.43 -2.07 10.94
C ARG A 181 -10.93 -1.22 9.78
N PHE A 182 -11.09 -1.84 8.62
CA PHE A 182 -11.49 -1.17 7.39
C PHE A 182 -12.93 -1.58 7.06
N LYS A 183 -13.86 -0.65 7.33
CA LYS A 183 -15.29 -0.87 7.14
C LYS A 183 -15.74 -0.32 5.78
N ALA A 184 -16.85 -0.82 5.29
CA ALA A 184 -17.47 -0.43 4.02
C ALA A 184 -16.48 -0.50 2.84
N GLU A 185 -16.54 0.41 1.90
CA GLU A 185 -15.74 0.45 0.66
C GLU A 185 -14.23 0.42 0.91
N LYS A 186 -13.76 0.95 2.05
CA LYS A 186 -12.33 0.87 2.42
C LYS A 186 -11.82 -0.57 2.60
N GLY A 187 -12.72 -1.49 2.89
CA GLY A 187 -12.38 -2.92 3.07
C GLY A 187 -12.53 -3.75 1.81
N GLU A 188 -13.12 -3.22 0.73
CA GLU A 188 -13.49 -3.95 -0.48
C GLU A 188 -12.38 -4.84 -1.03
N LEU A 189 -11.17 -4.28 -1.18
CA LEU A 189 -10.01 -5.03 -1.66
C LEU A 189 -9.70 -6.28 -0.82
N LEU A 190 -9.89 -6.21 0.49
CA LEU A 190 -9.61 -7.33 1.40
C LEU A 190 -10.65 -8.45 1.25
N TRP A 191 -11.92 -8.09 1.08
CA TRP A 191 -13.00 -9.03 0.84
C TRP A 191 -12.85 -9.70 -0.53
N ALA A 192 -12.53 -8.91 -1.56
CA ALA A 192 -12.25 -9.40 -2.89
C ALA A 192 -11.04 -10.34 -2.93
N LEU A 193 -9.97 -10.00 -2.22
CA LEU A 193 -8.78 -10.86 -2.14
C LEU A 193 -9.07 -12.17 -1.41
N TYR A 194 -9.77 -12.10 -0.28
CA TYR A 194 -10.04 -13.32 0.49
C TYR A 194 -11.02 -14.26 -0.23
N SER A 195 -12.06 -13.71 -0.85
CA SER A 195 -12.96 -14.52 -1.70
C SER A 195 -12.23 -15.16 -2.88
N TRP A 196 -11.29 -14.42 -3.52
CA TRP A 196 -10.46 -14.95 -4.59
C TRP A 196 -9.56 -16.10 -4.10
N ILE A 197 -8.95 -15.98 -2.93
CA ILE A 197 -8.13 -17.04 -2.34
C ILE A 197 -8.98 -18.29 -2.09
N LEU A 198 -10.18 -18.14 -1.51
CA LEU A 198 -11.11 -19.26 -1.30
C LEU A 198 -11.49 -19.96 -2.60
N VAL A 199 -11.80 -19.18 -3.65
CA VAL A 199 -12.10 -19.74 -4.98
C VAL A 199 -10.90 -20.50 -5.56
N LYS A 200 -9.67 -19.96 -5.39
CA LYS A 200 -8.45 -20.66 -5.86
C LYS A 200 -8.15 -21.95 -5.09
N GLN A 201 -8.66 -22.08 -3.88
CA GLN A 201 -8.56 -23.27 -3.04
C GLN A 201 -9.76 -24.23 -3.22
N ASP A 202 -10.63 -23.97 -4.19
CA ASP A 202 -11.88 -24.74 -4.44
C ASP A 202 -12.88 -24.73 -3.25
N ARG A 203 -12.77 -23.74 -2.37
CA ARG A 203 -13.65 -23.53 -1.20
C ARG A 203 -14.81 -22.60 -1.59
N ILE A 204 -15.59 -23.03 -2.60
CA ILE A 204 -16.61 -22.17 -3.24
C ILE A 204 -17.72 -21.78 -2.26
N ASP A 205 -18.22 -22.74 -1.45
CA ASP A 205 -19.30 -22.47 -0.49
C ASP A 205 -18.90 -21.41 0.56
N GLU A 206 -17.64 -21.41 0.97
CA GLU A 206 -17.14 -20.42 1.90
C GLU A 206 -17.00 -19.04 1.22
N ALA A 207 -16.58 -19.00 -0.04
CA ALA A 207 -16.54 -17.77 -0.82
C ALA A 207 -17.93 -17.17 -1.01
N VAL A 208 -18.95 -17.99 -1.29
CA VAL A 208 -20.35 -17.54 -1.37
C VAL A 208 -20.83 -16.92 -0.06
N LYS A 209 -20.61 -17.62 1.08
CA LYS A 209 -20.99 -17.12 2.40
C LYS A 209 -20.27 -15.81 2.74
N LEU A 210 -18.98 -15.73 2.40
CA LEU A 210 -18.16 -14.54 2.60
C LEU A 210 -18.69 -13.35 1.80
N LEU A 211 -19.02 -13.56 0.53
CA LEU A 211 -19.53 -12.50 -0.34
C LEU A 211 -20.96 -12.09 0.03
N ALA A 212 -21.80 -13.00 0.52
CA ALA A 212 -23.10 -12.66 1.10
C ALA A 212 -22.94 -11.72 2.31
N ASP A 213 -22.02 -12.04 3.24
CA ASP A 213 -21.68 -11.17 4.39
C ASP A 213 -21.11 -9.80 3.95
N ALA A 214 -20.41 -9.74 2.82
CA ALA A 214 -19.89 -8.50 2.26
C ALA A 214 -20.99 -7.57 1.75
N ARG A 215 -22.00 -8.13 1.04
CA ARG A 215 -23.15 -7.37 0.51
C ARG A 215 -23.95 -6.64 1.60
N ASP A 216 -24.08 -7.25 2.77
CA ASP A 216 -24.75 -6.65 3.91
C ASP A 216 -23.97 -5.47 4.52
N LYS A 217 -22.67 -5.32 4.19
CA LYS A 217 -21.76 -4.37 4.84
C LYS A 217 -21.25 -3.27 3.94
N MET A 218 -21.33 -3.45 2.63
CA MET A 218 -20.83 -2.48 1.65
C MET A 218 -21.55 -2.62 0.31
N ASP A 219 -21.66 -1.50 -0.38
CA ASP A 219 -22.15 -1.42 -1.75
C ASP A 219 -20.95 -1.57 -2.71
N SER A 220 -20.84 -2.74 -3.35
CA SER A 220 -19.75 -3.05 -4.28
C SER A 220 -20.27 -3.87 -5.44
N GLU A 221 -20.30 -3.27 -6.62
CA GLU A 221 -20.70 -3.95 -7.87
C GLU A 221 -19.84 -5.19 -8.15
N VAL A 222 -18.53 -5.12 -7.83
CA VAL A 222 -17.58 -6.21 -8.07
C VAL A 222 -17.89 -7.41 -7.17
N LEU A 223 -18.10 -7.17 -5.87
CA LEU A 223 -18.39 -8.25 -4.93
C LEU A 223 -19.77 -8.85 -5.18
N GLU A 224 -20.76 -8.03 -5.54
CA GLU A 224 -22.09 -8.49 -5.90
C GLU A 224 -22.09 -9.36 -7.16
N ALA A 225 -21.44 -8.90 -8.23
CA ALA A 225 -21.29 -9.68 -9.46
C ALA A 225 -20.56 -11.01 -9.23
N ASN A 226 -19.55 -11.01 -8.36
CA ASN A 226 -18.82 -12.22 -7.97
C ASN A 226 -19.70 -13.18 -7.16
N TRP A 227 -20.49 -12.67 -6.23
CA TRP A 227 -21.45 -13.48 -5.48
C TRP A 227 -22.46 -14.14 -6.42
N ASP A 228 -23.10 -13.36 -7.31
CA ASP A 228 -24.06 -13.86 -8.28
C ASP A 228 -23.43 -14.95 -9.20
N ALA A 229 -22.19 -14.73 -9.64
CA ALA A 229 -21.47 -15.71 -10.45
C ALA A 229 -21.27 -17.04 -9.71
N LEU A 230 -20.87 -17.01 -8.43
CA LEU A 230 -20.60 -18.22 -7.66
C LEU A 230 -21.90 -18.97 -7.29
N VAL A 231 -22.96 -18.27 -6.85
CA VAL A 231 -24.27 -18.87 -6.51
C VAL A 231 -24.88 -19.59 -7.70
N ASN A 232 -24.69 -19.05 -8.91
CA ASN A 232 -25.19 -19.67 -10.15
C ASN A 232 -24.21 -20.69 -10.78
N GLY A 233 -23.17 -21.13 -10.06
CA GLY A 233 -22.19 -22.10 -10.56
C GLY A 233 -21.29 -21.56 -11.68
N ARG A 234 -21.30 -20.26 -11.94
CA ARG A 234 -20.54 -19.62 -13.02
C ARG A 234 -19.14 -19.18 -12.56
N VAL A 235 -18.38 -20.11 -11.94
CA VAL A 235 -17.04 -19.84 -11.35
C VAL A 235 -16.09 -19.17 -12.35
N LYS A 236 -16.19 -19.49 -13.65
CA LYS A 236 -15.37 -18.87 -14.72
C LYS A 236 -15.63 -17.38 -14.93
N GLN A 237 -16.75 -16.86 -14.45
CA GLN A 237 -17.10 -15.44 -14.54
C GLN A 237 -16.64 -14.65 -13.29
N PHE A 238 -16.23 -15.36 -12.23
CA PHE A 238 -15.65 -14.72 -11.05
C PHE A 238 -14.39 -13.94 -11.43
N THR A 239 -14.35 -12.64 -11.11
CA THR A 239 -13.21 -11.77 -11.43
C THR A 239 -13.20 -10.53 -10.56
N ASN A 240 -12.03 -10.15 -10.06
CA ASN A 240 -11.82 -8.91 -9.33
C ASN A 240 -11.24 -7.79 -10.22
N ALA A 241 -11.20 -7.99 -11.54
CA ALA A 241 -10.66 -7.01 -12.48
C ALA A 241 -11.38 -5.65 -12.42
N GLY A 242 -12.63 -5.61 -11.96
CA GLY A 242 -13.39 -4.37 -11.76
C GLY A 242 -12.79 -3.44 -10.70
N LEU A 243 -11.97 -3.94 -9.77
CA LEU A 243 -11.22 -3.12 -8.81
C LEU A 243 -10.04 -2.37 -9.45
N GLY A 244 -9.77 -2.61 -10.74
CA GLY A 244 -8.75 -1.88 -11.50
C GLY A 244 -7.33 -2.05 -10.97
N ASP A 245 -6.59 -0.93 -10.93
CA ASP A 245 -5.17 -0.93 -10.61
C ASP A 245 -4.85 -1.50 -9.22
N GLN A 246 -5.74 -1.33 -8.25
CA GLN A 246 -5.54 -1.87 -6.90
C GLN A 246 -5.46 -3.40 -6.89
N TRP A 247 -6.28 -4.07 -7.71
CA TRP A 247 -6.25 -5.52 -7.84
C TRP A 247 -4.99 -6.01 -8.54
N PHE A 248 -4.67 -5.42 -9.69
CA PHE A 248 -3.50 -5.82 -10.48
C PHE A 248 -2.18 -5.50 -9.78
N ALA A 249 -2.14 -4.46 -8.94
CA ALA A 249 -0.98 -4.13 -8.12
C ALA A 249 -0.63 -5.23 -7.09
N LEU A 250 -1.56 -6.13 -6.74
CA LEU A 250 -1.27 -7.30 -5.91
C LEU A 250 -0.48 -8.40 -6.66
N GLN A 251 -0.29 -8.28 -7.97
CA GLN A 251 0.48 -9.20 -8.84
C GLN A 251 0.05 -10.68 -8.71
N LEU A 252 -1.22 -10.91 -8.38
CA LEU A 252 -1.83 -12.24 -8.34
C LEU A 252 -2.38 -12.65 -9.70
N GLU A 253 -2.87 -11.68 -10.46
CA GLU A 253 -3.39 -11.83 -11.82
C GLU A 253 -2.84 -10.72 -12.73
N LEU A 254 -2.61 -11.05 -13.98
CA LEU A 254 -2.22 -10.08 -14.99
C LEU A 254 -3.46 -9.46 -15.65
N PRO A 255 -3.46 -8.17 -15.96
CA PRO A 255 -4.55 -7.56 -16.73
C PRO A 255 -4.67 -8.27 -18.08
N LYS A 256 -5.90 -8.65 -18.45
CA LYS A 256 -6.15 -9.23 -19.76
C LYS A 256 -5.80 -8.20 -20.84
N GLN A 257 -4.79 -8.48 -21.65
CA GLN A 257 -4.47 -7.64 -22.80
C GLN A 257 -5.69 -7.63 -23.74
N LYS A 258 -6.29 -6.46 -23.93
CA LYS A 258 -7.29 -6.29 -24.99
C LYS A 258 -6.59 -6.60 -26.31
N ARG A 259 -6.88 -7.76 -26.90
CA ARG A 259 -6.45 -8.03 -28.28
C ARG A 259 -6.98 -6.87 -29.12
N ALA A 260 -6.09 -6.08 -29.67
CA ALA A 260 -6.45 -5.08 -30.66
C ALA A 260 -7.23 -5.81 -31.75
N LYS A 261 -8.53 -5.46 -31.92
CA LYS A 261 -9.31 -5.94 -33.06
C LYS A 261 -8.55 -5.41 -34.27
N GLN A 262 -7.78 -6.28 -34.95
CA GLN A 262 -7.30 -6.01 -36.29
C GLN A 262 -8.53 -5.67 -37.09
N ALA A 263 -8.70 -4.39 -37.44
CA ALA A 263 -9.68 -3.96 -38.39
C ALA A 263 -9.34 -4.72 -39.70
N ARG A 264 -10.09 -5.76 -39.96
CA ARG A 264 -10.09 -6.39 -41.28
C ARG A 264 -10.61 -5.33 -42.24
N SER A 265 -9.68 -4.55 -42.81
CA SER A 265 -9.88 -3.74 -43.97
C SER A 265 -10.20 -4.70 -45.13
N GLY A 266 -11.48 -5.04 -45.26
CA GLY A 266 -12.02 -5.75 -46.39
C GLY A 266 -11.99 -4.86 -47.62
N GLY A 267 -10.86 -4.79 -48.27
CA GLY A 267 -10.75 -4.21 -49.63
C GLY A 267 -11.59 -5.08 -50.59
N LYS A 268 -12.84 -4.70 -50.82
CA LYS A 268 -13.59 -5.14 -52.00
C LYS A 268 -12.92 -4.55 -53.23
N ARG A 269 -12.01 -5.30 -53.89
CA ARG A 269 -11.65 -5.05 -55.27
C ARG A 269 -12.87 -5.33 -56.13
N ARG A 270 -13.55 -4.28 -56.61
CA ARG A 270 -14.43 -4.35 -57.75
C ARG A 270 -13.55 -4.47 -59.00
N PHE A 271 -13.57 -5.63 -59.63
CA PHE A 271 -13.18 -5.76 -61.03
C PHE A 271 -14.32 -5.23 -61.90
N ARG A 272 -13.99 -4.37 -62.80
CA ARG A 272 -14.70 -4.04 -64.03
C ARG A 272 -13.85 -4.48 -65.19
#